data_8ddf4565f9f67422cbfee91512868858
#
_entry.id   8ddf4565f9f67422cbfee91512868858
#
_cell.length_a   1.000
_cell.length_b   1.000
_cell.length_c   1.000
_cell.angle_alpha   90.00
_cell.angle_beta   90.00
_cell.angle_gamma   90.00
#
_symmetry.space_group_name_H-M   'P 1'
#
loop_
_entity.id
_entity.type
_entity.pdbx_description
1 polymer ?
#
loop_
_entity_poly.entity_id
_entity_poly.type
_entity_poly.pdbx_seq_one_letter_code
_entity_poly.pdbx_strand_id
1 'polypeptide(L)'
;MAYAGYHLFKIYSDYNTSDKTYEKLQDEYAVDDSKKDDDSTKGSEAQLPWYDDIDIDFAGLRSENPDVVGWIYFENEDISYPVMYSGDNSYYLRKTFKREHATAGSIFLEGSNKTDFSDCHTIIYGHNMKNLSMFGKLKYYNRDENYYDSHQYFQILVDGKK
;
A
#
# COMPACT_ATOMS: atom_id res chain seq x y z
N MET A 1 -11.37 29.55 -20.63
CA MET A 1 -9.97 29.24 -20.28
C MET A 1 -9.77 29.07 -18.76
N ALA A 2 -10.22 30.00 -17.90
CA ALA A 2 -10.03 29.92 -16.44
C ALA A 2 -10.65 28.67 -15.76
N TYR A 3 -11.81 28.19 -16.20
CA TYR A 3 -12.48 27.01 -15.63
C TYR A 3 -11.71 25.72 -15.84
N ALA A 4 -11.16 25.49 -17.03
CA ALA A 4 -10.34 24.29 -17.30
C ALA A 4 -9.03 24.29 -16.49
N GLY A 5 -8.39 25.46 -16.36
CA GLY A 5 -7.18 25.61 -15.52
C GLY A 5 -7.45 25.34 -14.04
N TYR A 6 -8.57 25.81 -13.50
CA TYR A 6 -8.98 25.53 -12.13
C TYR A 6 -9.23 24.04 -11.88
N HIS A 7 -9.91 23.34 -12.79
CA HIS A 7 -10.15 21.90 -12.67
C HIS A 7 -8.87 21.09 -12.74
N LEU A 8 -7.96 21.41 -13.64
CA LEU A 8 -6.66 20.75 -13.74
C LEU A 8 -5.83 20.99 -12.47
N PHE A 9 -5.79 22.20 -11.96
CA PHE A 9 -5.11 22.54 -10.71
C PHE A 9 -5.70 21.77 -9.52
N LYS A 10 -7.03 21.67 -9.42
CA LYS A 10 -7.71 20.93 -8.36
C LYS A 10 -7.36 19.43 -8.41
N ILE A 11 -7.39 18.81 -9.59
CA ILE A 11 -7.02 17.40 -9.78
C ILE A 11 -5.55 17.19 -9.39
N TYR A 12 -4.65 18.05 -9.83
CA TYR A 12 -3.23 17.97 -9.50
C TYR A 12 -2.97 18.14 -7.99
N SER A 13 -3.66 19.08 -7.36
CA SER A 13 -3.58 19.30 -5.91
C SER A 13 -4.10 18.10 -5.12
N ASP A 14 -5.20 17.47 -5.56
CA ASP A 14 -5.79 16.30 -4.94
C ASP A 14 -4.82 15.09 -5.01
N TYR A 15 -4.17 14.87 -6.16
CA TYR A 15 -3.16 13.83 -6.32
C TYR A 15 -1.95 14.05 -5.41
N ASN A 16 -1.38 15.24 -5.41
CA ASN A 16 -0.23 15.59 -4.56
C ASN A 16 -0.53 15.44 -3.07
N THR A 17 -1.73 15.78 -2.64
CA THR A 17 -2.12 15.64 -1.23
C THR A 17 -2.24 14.18 -0.83
N SER A 18 -2.82 13.35 -1.70
CA SER A 18 -2.93 11.91 -1.46
C SER A 18 -1.56 11.24 -1.42
N ASP A 19 -0.69 11.53 -2.40
CA ASP A 19 0.66 10.94 -2.47
C ASP A 19 1.47 11.29 -1.20
N LYS A 20 1.50 12.56 -0.78
CA LYS A 20 2.18 12.98 0.46
C LYS A 20 1.62 12.33 1.73
N THR A 21 0.32 12.05 1.76
CA THR A 21 -0.29 11.36 2.90
C THR A 21 0.24 9.94 2.99
N TYR A 22 0.33 9.23 1.87
CA TYR A 22 0.80 7.85 1.86
C TYR A 22 2.33 7.73 1.99
N GLU A 23 3.11 8.63 1.40
CA GLU A 23 4.56 8.73 1.65
C GLU A 23 4.85 8.90 3.15
N LYS A 24 4.12 9.82 3.81
CA LYS A 24 4.27 10.03 5.24
C LYS A 24 3.91 8.79 6.06
N LEU A 25 2.86 8.05 5.69
CA LEU A 25 2.49 6.80 6.37
C LEU A 25 3.56 5.72 6.20
N GLN A 26 4.19 5.63 5.03
CA GLN A 26 5.30 4.72 4.78
C GLN A 26 6.49 5.07 5.68
N ASP A 27 6.89 6.32 5.72
CA ASP A 27 8.03 6.79 6.53
C ASP A 27 7.79 6.62 8.04
N GLU A 28 6.54 6.77 8.50
CA GLU A 28 6.19 6.77 9.93
C GLU A 28 5.93 5.35 10.47
N TYR A 29 5.31 4.47 9.67
CA TYR A 29 4.78 3.18 10.14
C TYR A 29 5.38 1.95 9.47
N ALA A 30 6.11 2.09 8.35
CA ALA A 30 6.78 0.99 7.68
C ALA A 30 8.29 1.15 7.80
N VAL A 31 8.92 0.32 8.64
CA VAL A 31 10.38 0.33 8.82
C VAL A 31 10.97 -0.86 8.06
N ASP A 32 11.78 -0.55 7.07
CA ASP A 32 12.59 -1.51 6.34
C ASP A 32 13.85 -1.81 7.17
N ASP A 33 13.86 -2.91 7.90
CA ASP A 33 14.99 -3.31 8.73
C ASP A 33 16.20 -3.79 7.89
N SER A 34 16.02 -4.08 6.60
CA SER A 34 17.12 -4.46 5.70
C SER A 34 18.10 -3.30 5.41
N LYS A 35 17.70 -2.06 5.69
CA LYS A 35 18.50 -0.84 5.51
C LYS A 35 19.23 -0.38 6.78
N LYS A 36 19.08 -1.08 7.90
CA LYS A 36 19.83 -0.82 9.13
C LYS A 36 21.08 -1.69 9.17
N ASP A 37 22.20 -1.01 9.01
CA ASP A 37 23.56 -1.34 9.45
C ASP A 37 24.40 -2.34 8.63
N ASP A 38 25.22 -1.73 7.81
CA ASP A 38 26.58 -2.17 7.54
C ASP A 38 27.46 -1.91 8.80
N ASP A 39 27.31 -2.74 9.84
CA ASP A 39 28.36 -2.94 10.86
C ASP A 39 28.34 -4.36 11.44
N SER A 40 29.29 -5.13 10.94
CA SER A 40 29.92 -6.33 11.47
C SER A 40 29.28 -7.03 12.69
N THR A 41 28.73 -8.25 12.47
CA THR A 41 29.23 -9.42 13.22
C THR A 41 28.98 -10.71 12.43
N LYS A 42 30.05 -11.40 12.00
CA LYS A 42 30.06 -12.77 11.51
C LYS A 42 29.50 -13.69 12.59
N GLY A 43 28.45 -14.42 12.23
CA GLY A 43 28.01 -15.54 13.06
C GLY A 43 26.72 -16.16 12.55
N SER A 44 26.83 -17.33 11.94
CA SER A 44 25.74 -18.21 11.48
C SER A 44 25.15 -17.82 10.12
N GLU A 45 25.39 -18.72 9.13
CA GLU A 45 24.64 -18.74 7.86
C GLU A 45 23.16 -19.10 8.13
N ALA A 46 22.42 -18.20 8.74
CA ALA A 46 20.98 -18.17 8.62
C ALA A 46 20.71 -17.75 7.18
N GLN A 47 20.11 -18.61 6.38
CA GLN A 47 19.62 -18.30 5.07
C GLN A 47 18.69 -17.10 5.22
N LEU A 48 19.10 -15.91 4.74
CA LEU A 48 18.27 -14.73 4.74
C LEU A 48 16.96 -15.07 4.02
N PRO A 49 15.81 -14.65 4.54
CA PRO A 49 14.55 -14.84 3.84
C PRO A 49 14.67 -14.23 2.43
N TRP A 50 14.01 -14.86 1.46
CA TRP A 50 14.00 -14.38 0.06
C TRP A 50 13.15 -13.12 -0.15
N TYR A 51 12.57 -12.57 0.93
CA TYR A 51 11.72 -11.39 0.97
C TYR A 51 12.30 -10.35 1.94
N ASP A 52 11.96 -9.09 1.72
CA ASP A 52 12.31 -7.99 2.62
C ASP A 52 11.63 -8.15 3.98
N ASP A 53 12.40 -8.01 5.07
CA ASP A 53 11.86 -8.02 6.44
C ASP A 53 11.39 -6.61 6.79
N ILE A 54 10.08 -6.39 6.67
CA ILE A 54 9.45 -5.10 6.92
C ILE A 54 8.64 -5.20 8.21
N ASP A 55 8.91 -4.31 9.15
CA ASP A 55 8.12 -4.16 10.36
C ASP A 55 7.10 -3.04 10.21
N ILE A 56 5.85 -3.33 10.55
CA ILE A 56 4.73 -2.39 10.48
C ILE A 56 4.19 -2.11 11.87
N ASP A 57 4.19 -0.85 12.28
CA ASP A 57 3.53 -0.42 13.51
C ASP A 57 2.00 -0.40 13.37
N PHE A 58 1.39 -1.58 13.42
CA PHE A 58 -0.07 -1.72 13.38
C PHE A 58 -0.77 -1.05 14.57
N ALA A 59 -0.12 -0.95 15.72
CA ALA A 59 -0.69 -0.31 16.90
C ALA A 59 -0.81 1.21 16.66
N GLY A 60 0.23 1.84 16.15
CA GLY A 60 0.24 3.24 15.74
C GLY A 60 -0.80 3.52 14.66
N LEU A 61 -0.80 2.74 13.58
CA LEU A 61 -1.79 2.88 12.49
C LEU A 61 -3.23 2.80 12.99
N ARG A 62 -3.56 1.81 13.83
CA ARG A 62 -4.92 1.65 14.38
C ARG A 62 -5.31 2.70 15.39
N SER A 63 -4.35 3.35 16.03
CA SER A 63 -4.65 4.49 16.90
C SER A 63 -5.20 5.68 16.13
N GLU A 64 -4.75 5.87 14.87
CA GLU A 64 -5.27 6.89 13.96
C GLU A 64 -6.53 6.40 13.21
N ASN A 65 -6.50 5.18 12.69
CA ASN A 65 -7.63 4.58 11.97
C ASN A 65 -7.77 3.08 12.26
N PRO A 66 -8.74 2.68 13.10
CA PRO A 66 -8.97 1.28 13.47
C PRO A 66 -9.40 0.37 12.33
N ASP A 67 -9.74 0.92 11.15
CA ASP A 67 -10.14 0.16 9.97
C ASP A 67 -8.95 -0.47 9.22
N VAL A 68 -7.71 -0.30 9.72
CA VAL A 68 -6.52 -0.97 9.16
C VAL A 68 -6.52 -2.45 9.52
N VAL A 69 -6.50 -3.30 8.50
CA VAL A 69 -6.51 -4.76 8.65
C VAL A 69 -5.21 -5.42 8.18
N GLY A 70 -4.38 -4.72 7.42
CA GLY A 70 -3.11 -5.22 6.92
C GLY A 70 -2.32 -4.14 6.22
N TRP A 71 -1.17 -4.54 5.69
CA TRP A 71 -0.31 -3.72 4.84
C TRP A 71 0.06 -4.52 3.60
N ILE A 72 -0.03 -3.93 2.40
CA ILE A 72 0.43 -4.52 1.17
C ILE A 72 1.76 -3.88 0.75
N TYR A 73 2.74 -4.72 0.41
CA TYR A 73 4.06 -4.29 -0.01
C TYR A 73 4.54 -5.09 -1.23
N PHE A 74 5.07 -4.39 -2.23
CA PHE A 74 5.70 -4.97 -3.41
C PHE A 74 7.19 -4.68 -3.37
N GLU A 75 8.03 -5.71 -3.39
CA GLU A 75 9.48 -5.58 -3.23
C GLU A 75 10.15 -4.75 -4.33
N ASN A 76 9.65 -4.85 -5.55
CA ASN A 76 10.25 -4.21 -6.73
C ASN A 76 9.36 -3.09 -7.32
N GLU A 77 8.42 -2.57 -6.53
CA GLU A 77 7.49 -1.52 -6.93
C GLU A 77 7.26 -0.52 -5.81
N ASP A 78 6.96 0.75 -6.16
CA ASP A 78 6.51 1.74 -5.19
C ASP A 78 5.03 1.50 -4.80
N ILE A 79 4.73 0.27 -4.37
CA ILE A 79 3.41 -0.11 -3.83
C ILE A 79 3.62 -0.57 -2.40
N SER A 80 3.36 0.32 -1.46
CA SER A 80 3.49 0.09 -0.02
C SER A 80 2.39 0.87 0.69
N TYR A 81 1.28 0.20 1.03
CA TYR A 81 0.06 0.87 1.51
C TYR A 81 -0.64 0.11 2.62
N PRO A 82 -1.26 0.80 3.60
CA PRO A 82 -2.20 0.17 4.52
C PRO A 82 -3.41 -0.38 3.75
N VAL A 83 -3.87 -1.56 4.12
CA VAL A 83 -5.10 -2.16 3.62
C VAL A 83 -6.23 -1.84 4.59
N MET A 84 -7.23 -1.12 4.11
CA MET A 84 -8.38 -0.67 4.88
C MET A 84 -9.54 -1.65 4.78
N TYR A 85 -10.43 -1.66 5.77
CA TYR A 85 -11.66 -2.44 5.75
C TYR A 85 -12.80 -1.70 6.42
N SER A 86 -13.93 -1.56 5.73
CA SER A 86 -15.15 -0.93 6.27
C SER A 86 -16.38 -1.86 6.23
N GLY A 87 -16.21 -3.08 5.67
CA GLY A 87 -17.36 -3.95 5.37
C GLY A 87 -18.21 -3.47 4.18
N ASP A 88 -17.75 -2.41 3.49
CA ASP A 88 -18.45 -1.78 2.36
C ASP A 88 -17.44 -1.41 1.26
N ASN A 89 -17.71 -1.84 0.03
CA ASN A 89 -16.82 -1.63 -1.12
C ASN A 89 -16.86 -0.20 -1.69
N SER A 90 -17.66 0.68 -1.16
CA SER A 90 -17.78 2.07 -1.63
C SER A 90 -17.07 3.08 -0.73
N TYR A 91 -16.93 2.80 0.56
CA TYR A 91 -16.45 3.78 1.54
C TYR A 91 -15.03 4.26 1.24
N TYR A 92 -14.07 3.34 1.14
CA TYR A 92 -12.66 3.66 0.88
C TYR A 92 -12.33 3.91 -0.60
N LEU A 93 -13.30 3.75 -1.49
CA LEU A 93 -13.14 4.09 -2.91
C LEU A 93 -12.81 5.58 -3.14
N ARG A 94 -13.25 6.45 -2.24
CA ARG A 94 -13.06 7.91 -2.32
C ARG A 94 -12.60 8.54 -1.01
N LYS A 95 -12.05 7.75 -0.10
CA LYS A 95 -11.52 8.23 1.18
C LYS A 95 -10.11 7.73 1.41
N THR A 96 -9.26 8.64 1.89
CA THR A 96 -7.90 8.30 2.33
C THR A 96 -7.91 7.54 3.64
N PHE A 97 -6.73 7.08 4.08
CA PHE A 97 -6.49 6.57 5.42
C PHE A 97 -7.06 7.49 6.52
N LYS A 98 -6.95 8.81 6.35
CA LYS A 98 -7.49 9.81 7.30
C LYS A 98 -8.99 10.06 7.14
N ARG A 99 -9.70 9.25 6.35
CA ARG A 99 -11.13 9.37 6.04
C ARG A 99 -11.50 10.67 5.33
N GLU A 100 -10.53 11.38 4.78
CA GLU A 100 -10.73 12.57 3.96
C GLU A 100 -11.10 12.16 2.53
N HIS A 101 -11.90 13.00 1.86
CA HIS A 101 -12.29 12.73 0.48
C HIS A 101 -11.09 12.95 -0.46
N ALA A 102 -10.76 11.95 -1.26
CA ALA A 102 -9.73 12.03 -2.28
C ALA A 102 -10.04 11.13 -3.48
N THR A 103 -9.58 11.54 -4.66
CA THR A 103 -9.77 10.77 -5.90
C THR A 103 -9.05 9.44 -5.88
N ALA A 104 -7.87 9.39 -5.24
CA ALA A 104 -7.07 8.17 -5.11
C ALA A 104 -7.69 7.13 -4.16
N GLY A 105 -8.54 7.57 -3.22
CA GLY A 105 -9.09 6.68 -2.21
C GLY A 105 -8.00 6.00 -1.35
N SER A 106 -8.26 4.78 -0.97
CA SER A 106 -7.30 3.90 -0.27
C SER A 106 -7.20 2.54 -0.98
N ILE A 107 -6.21 1.76 -0.59
CA ILE A 107 -6.21 0.32 -0.84
C ILE A 107 -7.12 -0.32 0.21
N PHE A 108 -8.06 -1.17 -0.19
CA PHE A 108 -9.03 -1.75 0.74
C PHE A 108 -9.44 -3.16 0.39
N LEU A 109 -9.79 -3.92 1.41
CA LEU A 109 -10.24 -5.29 1.34
C LEU A 109 -11.73 -5.35 0.95
N GLU A 110 -12.10 -6.32 0.12
CA GLU A 110 -13.49 -6.64 -0.24
C GLU A 110 -14.36 -6.84 1.00
N GLY A 111 -15.53 -6.20 1.03
CA GLY A 111 -16.41 -6.17 2.20
C GLY A 111 -16.93 -7.54 2.66
N SER A 112 -16.92 -8.55 1.78
CA SER A 112 -17.30 -9.94 2.12
C SER A 112 -16.12 -10.80 2.58
N ASN A 113 -14.88 -10.34 2.43
CA ASN A 113 -13.72 -11.06 2.89
C ASN A 113 -13.50 -10.92 4.40
N LYS A 114 -12.82 -11.92 4.98
CA LYS A 114 -12.38 -11.90 6.36
C LYS A 114 -11.17 -11.03 6.53
N THR A 115 -11.16 -10.24 7.60
CA THR A 115 -10.08 -9.28 7.90
C THR A 115 -8.76 -9.93 8.30
N ASP A 116 -8.77 -11.23 8.56
CA ASP A 116 -7.57 -12.02 8.85
C ASP A 116 -6.94 -12.68 7.61
N PHE A 117 -7.46 -12.38 6.41
CA PHE A 117 -7.01 -12.93 5.12
C PHE A 117 -7.01 -14.46 5.05
N SER A 118 -7.89 -15.13 5.79
CA SER A 118 -7.98 -16.59 5.83
C SER A 118 -8.91 -17.18 4.76
N ASP A 119 -9.51 -16.37 3.92
CA ASP A 119 -10.35 -16.85 2.83
C ASP A 119 -9.52 -17.50 1.72
N CYS A 120 -10.11 -18.48 1.03
CA CYS A 120 -9.48 -19.10 -0.15
C CYS A 120 -9.31 -18.11 -1.32
N HIS A 121 -10.11 -17.04 -1.33
CA HIS A 121 -10.08 -16.00 -2.35
C HIS A 121 -10.23 -14.63 -1.66
N THR A 122 -9.18 -13.86 -1.70
CA THR A 122 -9.13 -12.52 -1.11
C THR A 122 -9.02 -11.48 -2.22
N ILE A 123 -9.87 -10.46 -2.19
CA ILE A 123 -9.87 -9.38 -3.17
C ILE A 123 -9.46 -8.09 -2.46
N ILE A 124 -8.44 -7.44 -3.00
CA ILE A 124 -7.97 -6.12 -2.55
C ILE A 124 -8.14 -5.14 -3.69
N TYR A 125 -8.80 -4.02 -3.43
CA TYR A 125 -9.07 -2.96 -4.38
C TYR A 125 -8.08 -1.82 -4.25
N GLY A 126 -7.77 -1.19 -5.38
CA GLY A 126 -7.01 0.04 -5.45
C GLY A 126 -7.22 0.72 -6.79
N HIS A 127 -7.22 2.05 -6.82
CA HIS A 127 -7.38 2.80 -8.06
C HIS A 127 -6.18 2.62 -9.00
N ASN A 128 -6.46 2.49 -10.30
CA ASN A 128 -5.46 2.57 -11.36
C ASN A 128 -5.19 4.05 -11.69
N MET A 129 -4.33 4.69 -10.89
CA MET A 129 -4.04 6.12 -11.02
C MET A 129 -3.13 6.42 -12.22
N LYS A 130 -3.33 7.58 -12.87
CA LYS A 130 -2.50 8.00 -14.02
C LYS A 130 -1.07 8.37 -13.62
N ASN A 131 -0.88 8.88 -12.40
CA ASN A 131 0.43 9.18 -11.81
C ASN A 131 1.14 7.93 -11.26
N LEU A 132 0.60 6.74 -11.50
CA LEU A 132 1.13 5.44 -11.10
C LEU A 132 1.04 5.14 -9.60
N SER A 133 0.46 5.99 -8.78
CA SER A 133 0.17 5.68 -7.38
C SER A 133 -0.94 4.62 -7.24
N MET A 134 -1.17 4.15 -6.03
CA MET A 134 -2.08 3.06 -5.71
C MET A 134 -1.73 1.79 -6.52
N PHE A 135 -2.67 1.25 -7.28
CA PHE A 135 -2.45 0.12 -8.18
C PHE A 135 -2.15 0.53 -9.62
N GLY A 136 -1.77 1.78 -9.85
CA GLY A 136 -1.49 2.32 -11.19
C GLY A 136 -0.38 1.59 -11.94
N LYS A 137 0.61 1.02 -11.23
CA LYS A 137 1.72 0.25 -11.83
C LYS A 137 1.33 -1.16 -12.25
N LEU A 138 0.30 -1.78 -11.64
CA LEU A 138 -0.12 -3.14 -11.97
C LEU A 138 -0.53 -3.32 -13.45
N LYS A 139 -0.82 -2.24 -14.16
CA LYS A 139 -1.07 -2.28 -15.61
C LYS A 139 0.12 -2.79 -16.43
N TYR A 140 1.35 -2.68 -15.90
CA TYR A 140 2.55 -3.12 -16.61
C TYR A 140 2.63 -4.64 -16.74
N TYR A 141 2.06 -5.40 -15.81
CA TYR A 141 1.95 -6.87 -15.93
C TYR A 141 1.21 -7.35 -17.19
N ASN A 142 0.34 -6.50 -17.78
CA ASN A 142 -0.36 -6.80 -19.03
C ASN A 142 0.25 -6.12 -20.26
N ARG A 143 1.26 -5.26 -20.09
CA ARG A 143 1.79 -4.43 -21.18
C ARG A 143 3.23 -4.75 -21.54
N ASP A 144 3.96 -5.34 -20.61
CA ASP A 144 5.36 -5.72 -20.78
C ASP A 144 5.50 -7.21 -20.43
N GLU A 145 5.84 -8.04 -21.43
CA GLU A 145 5.96 -9.49 -21.26
C GLU A 145 7.08 -9.88 -20.28
N ASN A 146 8.10 -9.02 -20.12
CA ASN A 146 9.22 -9.29 -19.21
C ASN A 146 9.00 -8.70 -17.81
N TYR A 147 7.95 -7.92 -17.59
CA TYR A 147 7.72 -7.23 -16.31
C TYR A 147 7.54 -8.20 -15.15
N TYR A 148 6.81 -9.29 -15.38
CA TYR A 148 6.57 -10.34 -14.41
C TYR A 148 7.86 -10.96 -13.86
N ASP A 149 8.88 -11.16 -14.70
CA ASP A 149 10.11 -11.86 -14.30
C ASP A 149 10.86 -11.17 -13.16
N SER A 150 10.76 -9.84 -13.10
CA SER A 150 11.40 -9.01 -12.06
C SER A 150 10.47 -8.52 -10.96
N HIS A 151 9.15 -8.79 -11.07
CA HIS A 151 8.12 -8.26 -10.16
C HIS A 151 7.13 -9.35 -9.73
N GLN A 152 7.64 -10.55 -9.39
CA GLN A 152 6.79 -11.73 -9.14
C GLN A 152 6.12 -11.72 -7.77
N TYR A 153 6.69 -11.02 -6.79
CA TYR A 153 6.35 -11.18 -5.39
C TYR A 153 5.82 -9.89 -4.78
N PHE A 154 4.88 -10.07 -3.89
CA PHE A 154 4.40 -9.05 -2.97
C PHE A 154 4.06 -9.70 -1.63
N GLN A 155 4.03 -8.91 -0.60
CA GLN A 155 3.73 -9.33 0.77
C GLN A 155 2.40 -8.72 1.24
N ILE A 156 1.65 -9.50 2.00
CA ILE A 156 0.55 -9.00 2.82
C ILE A 156 0.94 -9.20 4.27
N LEU A 157 1.24 -8.11 4.95
CA LEU A 157 1.57 -8.14 6.37
C LEU A 157 0.28 -7.96 7.18
N VAL A 158 0.10 -8.81 8.17
CA VAL A 158 -1.08 -8.83 9.05
C VAL A 158 -0.59 -8.91 10.49
N ASP A 159 -1.16 -8.09 11.37
CA ASP A 159 -0.76 -8.04 12.77
C ASP A 159 -0.85 -9.43 13.45
N GLY A 160 0.22 -9.79 14.16
CA GLY A 160 0.31 -11.08 14.86
C GLY A 160 0.49 -12.31 13.96
N LYS A 161 0.68 -12.16 12.64
CA LYS A 161 1.04 -13.25 11.71
C LYS A 161 2.42 -12.95 11.11
N LYS A 162 3.35 -13.85 11.33
CA LYS A 162 4.63 -13.96 10.61
C LYS A 162 4.62 -15.23 9.77
#